data_b2212354683cb5f3131381345df74bd7
#
_entry.id   b2212354683cb5f3131381345df74bd7
#
_cell.length_a   1.000
_cell.length_b   1.000
_cell.length_c   1.000
_cell.angle_alpha   90.00
_cell.angle_beta   90.00
_cell.angle_gamma   90.00
#
_symmetry.space_group_name_H-M   'P 1'
#
loop_
_entity.id
_entity.type
_entity.pdbx_description
1 polymer ?
#
loop_
_entity_poly.entity_id
_entity_poly.type
_entity_poly.pdbx_seq_one_letter_code
_entity_poly.pdbx_strand_id
1 'polypeptide(L)'
;MKKRLKGLISVFFFLLCIFAWKNVQEVRAAENVIRDFSRIFYIPAGAVLKGGSLQKLQEIYDSMSCIAYTEDGEELYLDAIWDYSGIDIQTVGAYKITGTVRLPEGYTSNVGLPEWTAWISVQNPGQPEIQVYSRMISAGIYYFPWIT
;
A
#
# COMPACT_ATOMS: atom_id res chain seq x y z
N MET A 1 -19.08 -53.68 29.39
CA MET A 1 -18.61 -52.33 29.77
C MET A 1 -17.40 -51.85 28.99
N LYS A 2 -16.36 -52.63 28.69
CA LYS A 2 -15.14 -52.17 27.98
C LYS A 2 -15.34 -51.60 26.55
N LYS A 3 -16.33 -52.05 25.76
CA LYS A 3 -16.58 -51.55 24.41
C LYS A 3 -17.19 -50.14 24.39
N ARG A 4 -18.06 -49.80 25.36
CA ARG A 4 -18.68 -48.45 25.44
C ARG A 4 -17.67 -47.37 25.86
N LEU A 5 -16.69 -47.72 26.71
CA LEU A 5 -15.67 -46.80 27.16
C LEU A 5 -14.71 -46.43 26.02
N LYS A 6 -14.37 -47.36 25.13
CA LYS A 6 -13.49 -47.10 23.97
C LYS A 6 -14.19 -46.15 22.98
N GLY A 7 -15.49 -46.24 22.75
CA GLY A 7 -16.25 -45.32 21.90
C GLY A 7 -16.28 -43.91 22.47
N LEU A 8 -16.45 -43.76 23.80
CA LEU A 8 -16.50 -42.47 24.46
C LEU A 8 -15.15 -41.72 24.37
N ILE A 9 -14.06 -42.46 24.56
CA ILE A 9 -12.69 -41.90 24.45
C ILE A 9 -12.42 -41.45 23.02
N SER A 10 -12.83 -42.20 22.02
CA SER A 10 -12.64 -41.82 20.60
C SER A 10 -13.42 -40.56 20.22
N VAL A 11 -14.66 -40.40 20.68
CA VAL A 11 -15.46 -39.19 20.45
C VAL A 11 -14.85 -37.97 21.13
N PHE A 12 -14.35 -38.14 22.37
CA PHE A 12 -13.70 -37.06 23.11
C PHE A 12 -12.41 -36.59 22.42
N PHE A 13 -11.59 -37.53 21.92
CA PHE A 13 -10.38 -37.20 21.17
C PHE A 13 -10.71 -36.47 19.85
N PHE A 14 -11.78 -36.87 19.14
CA PHE A 14 -12.19 -36.20 17.92
C PHE A 14 -12.70 -34.79 18.18
N LEU A 15 -13.43 -34.56 19.26
CA LEU A 15 -13.89 -33.23 19.68
C LEU A 15 -12.69 -32.32 20.07
N LEU A 16 -11.68 -32.87 20.77
CA LEU A 16 -10.44 -32.12 21.09
C LEU A 16 -9.66 -31.73 19.84
N CYS A 17 -9.59 -32.62 18.85
CA CYS A 17 -8.94 -32.30 17.57
C CYS A 17 -9.68 -31.19 16.81
N ILE A 18 -11.02 -31.21 16.80
CA ILE A 18 -11.81 -30.14 16.16
C ILE A 18 -11.62 -28.81 16.88
N PHE A 19 -11.56 -28.83 18.21
CA PHE A 19 -11.34 -27.62 19.01
C PHE A 19 -9.94 -27.04 18.80
N ALA A 20 -8.92 -27.90 18.78
CA ALA A 20 -7.55 -27.49 18.47
C ALA A 20 -7.42 -26.93 17.05
N TRP A 21 -8.11 -27.54 16.07
CA TRP A 21 -8.11 -27.07 14.70
C TRP A 21 -8.76 -25.68 14.54
N LYS A 22 -9.90 -25.44 15.21
CA LYS A 22 -10.55 -24.11 15.21
C LYS A 22 -9.65 -23.04 15.80
N ASN A 23 -9.04 -23.31 16.96
CA ASN A 23 -8.12 -22.35 17.59
C ASN A 23 -6.91 -22.04 16.70
N VAL A 24 -6.36 -23.03 15.99
CA VAL A 24 -5.25 -22.81 15.05
C VAL A 24 -5.69 -21.96 13.85
N GLN A 25 -6.92 -22.13 13.37
CA GLN A 25 -7.46 -21.31 12.28
C GLN A 25 -7.70 -19.86 12.71
N GLU A 26 -8.23 -19.64 13.92
CA GLU A 26 -8.45 -18.28 14.44
C GLU A 26 -7.13 -17.55 14.69
N VAL A 27 -6.12 -18.22 15.23
CA VAL A 27 -4.78 -17.63 15.42
C VAL A 27 -4.15 -17.26 14.08
N ARG A 28 -4.23 -18.13 13.06
CA ARG A 28 -3.72 -17.81 11.72
C ARG A 28 -4.48 -16.67 11.04
N ALA A 29 -5.77 -16.54 11.28
CA ALA A 29 -6.57 -15.44 10.73
C ALA A 29 -6.19 -14.10 11.37
N ALA A 30 -5.78 -14.07 12.65
CA ALA A 30 -5.30 -12.88 13.34
C ALA A 30 -3.90 -12.45 12.88
N GLU A 31 -3.03 -13.42 12.57
CA GLU A 31 -1.66 -13.16 12.10
C GLU A 31 -1.59 -12.38 10.77
N ASN A 32 -2.61 -12.49 9.93
CA ASN A 32 -2.65 -11.88 8.59
C ASN A 32 -3.46 -10.57 8.54
N VAL A 33 -3.76 -9.96 9.67
CA VAL A 33 -4.49 -8.69 9.73
C VAL A 33 -3.53 -7.52 9.89
N ILE A 34 -3.56 -6.60 8.92
CA ILE A 34 -2.77 -5.37 8.97
C ILE A 34 -3.49 -4.35 9.86
N ARG A 35 -2.79 -3.87 10.87
CA ARG A 35 -3.26 -2.88 11.86
C ARG A 35 -2.84 -1.45 11.55
N ASP A 36 -1.74 -1.27 10.81
CA ASP A 36 -1.18 0.05 10.50
C ASP A 36 -0.27 0.00 9.27
N PHE A 37 -0.04 1.16 8.67
CA PHE A 37 0.90 1.36 7.58
C PHE A 37 1.90 2.46 7.94
N SER A 38 3.18 2.26 7.60
CA SER A 38 4.17 3.34 7.68
C SER A 38 3.80 4.47 6.71
N ARG A 39 4.24 5.67 7.03
CA ARG A 39 4.09 6.82 6.15
C ARG A 39 5.21 6.85 5.12
N ILE A 40 4.89 7.11 3.86
CA ILE A 40 5.89 7.56 2.89
C ILE A 40 6.18 9.02 3.21
N PHE A 41 7.36 9.33 3.73
CA PHE A 41 7.73 10.68 4.20
C PHE A 41 8.00 11.67 3.08
N TYR A 42 8.34 11.18 1.89
CA TYR A 42 8.71 12.02 0.77
C TYR A 42 8.25 11.38 -0.54
N ILE A 43 7.40 12.10 -1.25
CA ILE A 43 6.99 11.76 -2.62
C ILE A 43 7.48 12.92 -3.48
N PRO A 44 8.48 12.71 -4.35
CA PRO A 44 8.99 13.76 -5.21
C PRO A 44 7.90 14.20 -6.19
N ALA A 45 7.89 15.49 -6.54
CA ALA A 45 7.16 15.93 -7.71
C ALA A 45 7.92 15.51 -8.96
N GLY A 46 7.19 15.15 -10.02
CA GLY A 46 7.76 14.76 -11.30
C GLY A 46 7.58 15.83 -12.36
N ALA A 47 8.52 15.87 -13.31
CA ALA A 47 8.37 16.68 -14.52
C ALA A 47 8.72 15.86 -15.76
N VAL A 48 7.98 16.07 -16.83
CA VAL A 48 8.22 15.45 -18.13
C VAL A 48 8.03 16.49 -19.24
N LEU A 49 8.83 16.38 -20.29
CA LEU A 49 8.66 17.23 -21.46
C LEU A 49 7.42 16.80 -22.25
N LYS A 50 6.71 17.76 -22.80
CA LYS A 50 5.59 17.53 -23.72
C LYS A 50 6.02 16.58 -24.85
N GLY A 51 5.25 15.50 -25.05
CA GLY A 51 5.53 14.45 -26.01
C GLY A 51 6.67 13.49 -25.59
N GLY A 52 7.21 13.66 -24.37
CA GLY A 52 8.25 12.79 -23.83
C GLY A 52 7.73 11.46 -23.32
N SER A 53 8.52 10.77 -22.48
CA SER A 53 8.18 9.48 -21.89
C SER A 53 8.01 9.60 -20.37
N LEU A 54 7.01 8.93 -19.83
CA LEU A 54 6.80 8.79 -18.38
C LEU A 54 7.69 7.73 -17.74
N GLN A 55 8.40 6.92 -18.54
CA GLN A 55 9.08 5.73 -18.03
C GLN A 55 9.98 5.99 -16.83
N LYS A 56 10.84 7.02 -16.87
CA LYS A 56 11.72 7.35 -15.73
C LYS A 56 10.96 7.75 -14.48
N LEU A 57 9.83 8.45 -14.63
CA LEU A 57 9.00 8.80 -13.48
C LEU A 57 8.31 7.57 -12.92
N GLN A 58 7.81 6.68 -13.77
CA GLN A 58 7.25 5.40 -13.36
C GLN A 58 8.26 4.57 -12.59
N GLU A 59 9.49 4.41 -13.09
CA GLU A 59 10.57 3.70 -12.39
C GLU A 59 10.83 4.28 -10.98
N ILE A 60 10.77 5.61 -10.81
CA ILE A 60 10.96 6.26 -9.50
C ILE A 60 9.77 5.98 -8.59
N TYR A 61 8.55 6.20 -9.06
CA TYR A 61 7.35 6.05 -8.22
C TYR A 61 7.06 4.57 -7.91
N ASP A 62 7.25 3.67 -8.87
CA ASP A 62 7.03 2.23 -8.69
C ASP A 62 8.11 1.58 -7.80
N SER A 63 9.25 2.25 -7.57
CA SER A 63 10.26 1.83 -6.59
C SER A 63 9.91 2.23 -5.14
N MET A 64 8.85 3.01 -4.93
CA MET A 64 8.43 3.39 -3.59
C MET A 64 7.72 2.24 -2.91
N SER A 65 7.94 2.10 -1.61
CA SER A 65 7.28 1.11 -0.78
C SER A 65 6.87 1.70 0.56
N CYS A 66 5.91 1.08 1.21
CA CYS A 66 5.59 1.32 2.61
C CYS A 66 5.70 0.02 3.40
N ILE A 67 5.80 0.15 4.71
CA ILE A 67 5.77 -1.00 5.62
C ILE A 67 4.35 -1.11 6.16
N ALA A 68 3.76 -2.28 6.04
CA ALA A 68 2.54 -2.66 6.73
C ALA A 68 2.90 -3.43 7.99
N TYR A 69 2.23 -3.14 9.09
CA TYR A 69 2.40 -3.79 10.37
C TYR A 69 1.19 -4.67 10.67
N THR A 70 1.43 -5.94 10.91
CA THR A 70 0.38 -6.89 11.27
C THR A 70 0.03 -6.83 12.76
N GLU A 71 -1.07 -7.44 13.18
CA GLU A 71 -1.48 -7.47 14.59
C GLU A 71 -0.52 -8.27 15.47
N ASP A 72 0.15 -9.28 14.91
CA ASP A 72 1.18 -10.07 15.60
C ASP A 72 2.57 -9.41 15.57
N GLY A 73 2.73 -8.27 14.89
CA GLY A 73 3.95 -7.48 14.85
C GLY A 73 4.91 -7.80 13.69
N GLU A 74 4.47 -8.56 12.70
CA GLU A 74 5.22 -8.75 11.46
C GLU A 74 5.27 -7.45 10.64
N GLU A 75 6.37 -7.22 9.95
CA GLU A 75 6.57 -6.13 9.01
C GLU A 75 6.56 -6.65 7.58
N LEU A 76 5.66 -6.09 6.76
CA LEU A 76 5.56 -6.41 5.34
C LEU A 76 5.94 -5.21 4.50
N TYR A 77 6.87 -5.39 3.58
CA TYR A 77 7.22 -4.36 2.59
C TYR A 77 6.29 -4.48 1.39
N LEU A 78 5.49 -3.44 1.16
CA LEU A 78 4.50 -3.40 0.09
C LEU A 78 4.87 -2.31 -0.90
N ASP A 79 4.98 -2.68 -2.17
CA ASP A 79 5.27 -1.74 -3.25
C ASP A 79 4.05 -0.84 -3.51
N ALA A 80 4.33 0.44 -3.76
CA ALA A 80 3.31 1.39 -4.16
C ALA A 80 2.84 1.12 -5.59
N ILE A 81 1.56 1.23 -5.82
CA ILE A 81 0.93 1.12 -7.14
C ILE A 81 0.36 2.48 -7.49
N TRP A 82 0.82 3.06 -8.59
CA TRP A 82 0.43 4.39 -9.02
C TRP A 82 -0.48 4.36 -10.25
N ASP A 83 -1.48 5.22 -10.26
CA ASP A 83 -2.37 5.42 -11.40
C ASP A 83 -1.88 6.62 -12.23
N TYR A 84 -1.34 6.33 -13.41
CA TYR A 84 -0.83 7.30 -14.38
C TYR A 84 -1.84 7.62 -15.47
N SER A 85 -3.01 7.01 -15.47
CA SER A 85 -4.00 7.09 -16.57
C SER A 85 -4.51 8.49 -16.85
N GLY A 86 -4.46 9.38 -15.83
CA GLY A 86 -4.90 10.77 -15.96
C GLY A 86 -3.89 11.71 -16.61
N ILE A 87 -2.67 11.25 -16.98
CA ILE A 87 -1.64 12.12 -17.53
C ILE A 87 -1.76 12.18 -19.06
N ASP A 88 -1.98 13.39 -19.58
CA ASP A 88 -1.83 13.66 -21.01
C ASP A 88 -0.49 14.34 -21.29
N ILE A 89 0.48 13.54 -21.76
CA ILE A 89 1.81 14.03 -22.10
C ILE A 89 1.85 14.97 -23.32
N GLN A 90 0.77 15.11 -24.07
CA GLN A 90 0.68 16.03 -25.21
C GLN A 90 0.17 17.41 -24.80
N THR A 91 -0.35 17.57 -23.59
CA THR A 91 -0.90 18.83 -23.11
C THR A 91 -0.07 19.32 -21.90
N VAL A 92 0.45 20.56 -22.01
CA VAL A 92 1.18 21.22 -20.92
C VAL A 92 0.23 21.45 -19.74
N GLY A 93 0.66 21.05 -18.53
CA GLY A 93 -0.17 21.18 -17.34
C GLY A 93 0.38 20.42 -16.15
N ALA A 94 -0.32 20.51 -15.03
CA ALA A 94 -0.05 19.74 -13.83
C ALA A 94 -1.09 18.64 -13.67
N TYR A 95 -0.64 17.41 -13.53
CA TYR A 95 -1.46 16.22 -13.46
C TYR A 95 -1.32 15.57 -12.10
N LYS A 96 -2.44 15.31 -11.46
CA LYS A 96 -2.48 14.58 -10.19
C LYS A 96 -2.45 13.09 -10.49
N ILE A 97 -1.56 12.37 -9.79
CA ILE A 97 -1.56 10.93 -9.73
C ILE A 97 -1.85 10.46 -8.30
N THR A 98 -2.47 9.31 -8.18
CA THR A 98 -2.76 8.66 -6.90
C THR A 98 -2.03 7.34 -6.80
N GLY A 99 -1.55 7.04 -5.60
CA GLY A 99 -0.87 5.79 -5.28
C GLY A 99 -1.52 5.10 -4.11
N THR A 100 -1.48 3.78 -4.10
CA THR A 100 -1.94 2.91 -3.01
C THR A 100 -1.06 1.67 -2.95
N VAL A 101 -1.42 0.67 -2.14
CA VAL A 101 -0.77 -0.64 -2.11
C VAL A 101 -1.75 -1.75 -2.47
N ARG A 102 -1.21 -2.89 -2.87
CA ARG A 102 -1.96 -4.14 -2.97
C ARG A 102 -1.54 -5.06 -1.83
N LEU A 103 -2.52 -5.57 -1.09
CA LEU A 103 -2.26 -6.57 -0.07
C LEU A 103 -1.90 -7.91 -0.73
N PRO A 104 -0.94 -8.65 -0.17
CA PRO A 104 -0.68 -10.02 -0.58
C PRO A 104 -1.90 -10.91 -0.35
N GLU A 105 -1.95 -12.05 -1.04
CA GLU A 105 -3.01 -13.03 -0.84
C GLU A 105 -3.02 -13.54 0.60
N GLY A 106 -4.21 -13.61 1.19
CA GLY A 106 -4.41 -14.05 2.57
C GLY A 106 -4.27 -12.94 3.62
N TYR A 107 -3.85 -11.73 3.24
CA TYR A 107 -3.81 -10.59 4.15
C TYR A 107 -5.08 -9.75 4.03
N THR A 108 -5.51 -9.23 5.17
CA THR A 108 -6.62 -8.27 5.27
C THR A 108 -6.16 -7.04 6.05
N SER A 109 -6.92 -5.94 5.98
CA SER A 109 -6.63 -4.75 6.75
C SER A 109 -7.85 -4.34 7.56
N ASN A 110 -7.67 -4.06 8.84
CA ASN A 110 -8.68 -3.47 9.70
C ASN A 110 -8.65 -1.92 9.65
N VAL A 111 -7.67 -1.36 8.96
CA VAL A 111 -7.55 0.06 8.62
C VAL A 111 -7.70 0.25 7.11
N GLY A 112 -8.06 1.44 6.67
CA GLY A 112 -8.11 1.74 5.23
C GLY A 112 -6.73 1.58 4.57
N LEU A 113 -6.70 1.21 3.28
CA LEU A 113 -5.44 1.22 2.54
C LEU A 113 -4.88 2.65 2.46
N PRO A 114 -3.56 2.82 2.52
CA PRO A 114 -2.95 4.12 2.38
C PRO A 114 -3.21 4.68 0.97
N GLU A 115 -3.46 5.98 0.91
CA GLU A 115 -3.60 6.70 -0.35
C GLU A 115 -2.59 7.86 -0.36
N TRP A 116 -1.84 7.94 -1.45
CA TRP A 116 -0.87 9.00 -1.68
C TRP A 116 -1.24 9.80 -2.92
N THR A 117 -0.76 11.03 -2.94
CA THR A 117 -0.93 11.92 -4.09
C THR A 117 0.42 12.49 -4.48
N ALA A 118 0.70 12.48 -5.78
CA ALA A 118 1.82 13.20 -6.36
C ALA A 118 1.34 14.05 -7.53
N TRP A 119 2.18 15.00 -7.94
CA TRP A 119 1.93 15.87 -9.08
C TRP A 119 3.04 15.70 -10.11
N ILE A 120 2.63 15.57 -11.36
CA ILE A 120 3.53 15.50 -12.51
C ILE A 120 3.23 16.70 -13.39
N SER A 121 4.27 17.51 -13.67
CA SER A 121 4.16 18.63 -14.60
C SER A 121 4.59 18.20 -16.00
N VAL A 122 3.75 18.44 -17.00
CA VAL A 122 4.12 18.35 -18.41
C VAL A 122 4.51 19.74 -18.89
N GLN A 123 5.73 19.90 -19.39
CA GLN A 123 6.35 21.20 -19.68
C GLN A 123 6.79 21.28 -21.14
N ASN A 124 6.79 22.52 -21.70
CA ASN A 124 7.39 22.73 -23.00
C ASN A 124 8.95 22.63 -22.94
N PRO A 125 9.60 22.15 -23.98
CA PRO A 125 11.05 22.23 -24.09
C PRO A 125 11.56 23.67 -23.91
N GLY A 126 12.63 23.83 -23.12
CA GLY A 126 13.26 25.13 -22.89
C GLY A 126 12.58 26.07 -21.86
N GLN A 127 11.51 25.64 -21.23
CA GLN A 127 10.99 26.33 -20.04
C GLN A 127 11.79 25.96 -18.80
N PRO A 128 11.96 26.89 -17.84
CA PRO A 128 12.60 26.57 -16.58
C PRO A 128 11.79 25.48 -15.86
N GLU A 129 12.51 24.54 -15.25
CA GLU A 129 11.90 23.45 -14.51
C GLU A 129 11.11 24.00 -13.31
N ILE A 130 9.81 23.80 -13.33
CA ILE A 130 8.96 24.13 -12.18
C ILE A 130 9.05 22.94 -11.22
N GLN A 131 9.86 23.10 -10.17
CA GLN A 131 9.93 22.10 -9.11
C GLN A 131 8.74 22.28 -8.16
N VAL A 132 7.80 21.38 -8.23
CA VAL A 132 6.68 21.32 -7.27
C VAL A 132 7.10 20.38 -6.13
N TYR A 133 7.33 20.95 -4.95
CA TYR A 133 7.62 20.15 -3.76
C TYR A 133 6.32 19.84 -3.02
N SER A 134 5.99 18.56 -2.87
CA SER A 134 4.91 18.11 -1.98
C SER A 134 5.52 17.64 -0.66
N ARG A 135 5.11 18.24 0.46
CA ARG A 135 5.48 17.78 1.80
C ARG A 135 4.24 17.23 2.47
N MET A 136 4.25 15.95 2.80
CA MET A 136 3.24 15.37 3.69
C MET A 136 3.51 15.82 5.13
N ILE A 137 2.59 16.57 5.70
CA ILE A 137 2.51 16.80 7.14
C ILE A 137 1.27 16.06 7.64
N SER A 138 1.37 15.45 8.78
CA SER A 138 0.53 14.41 9.39
C SER A 138 -1.01 14.62 9.48
N ALA A 139 -1.58 15.60 8.79
CA ALA A 139 -3.01 15.84 8.75
C ALA A 139 -3.51 16.51 7.46
N GLY A 140 -2.71 16.56 6.40
CA GLY A 140 -3.11 17.19 5.15
C GLY A 140 -1.93 17.42 4.22
N ILE A 141 -2.23 17.46 2.95
CA ILE A 141 -1.26 17.82 1.91
C ILE A 141 -1.22 19.32 1.84
N TYR A 142 -0.08 19.91 2.17
CA TYR A 142 0.16 21.35 1.97
C TYR A 142 1.03 21.55 0.73
N TYR A 143 0.52 22.29 -0.24
CA TYR A 143 1.25 22.73 -1.42
C TYR A 143 1.90 24.07 -1.11
N PHE A 144 3.22 24.15 -1.27
CA PHE A 144 3.92 25.43 -1.33
C PHE A 144 4.46 25.61 -2.75
N PRO A 145 3.80 26.41 -3.59
CA PRO A 145 4.42 26.85 -4.82
C PRO A 145 5.48 27.91 -4.47
N TRP A 146 6.75 27.56 -4.60
CA TRP A 146 7.82 28.55 -4.65
C TRP A 146 7.98 28.96 -6.10
N ILE A 147 7.50 30.16 -6.42
CA ILE A 147 7.82 30.85 -7.66
C ILE A 147 9.08 31.63 -7.38
N THR A 148 10.18 31.27 -8.00
CA THR A 148 11.38 32.10 -8.14
C THR A 148 11.52 32.52 -9.57
#